data_618b626d836e6b3393e9bc8e9810ffbc
#
_entry.id   618b626d836e6b3393e9bc8e9810ffbc
#
_cell.length_a   1.000
_cell.length_b   1.000
_cell.length_c   1.000
_cell.angle_alpha   90.00
_cell.angle_beta   90.00
_cell.angle_gamma   90.00
#
_symmetry.space_group_name_H-M   'P 1'
#
loop_
_entity.id
_entity.type
_entity.pdbx_description
1 polymer ?
#
loop_
_entity_poly.entity_id
_entity_poly.type
_entity_poly.pdbx_seq_one_letter_code
_entity_poly.pdbx_strand_id
1 'polypeptide(L)'
;MAGVARKAPAKRKAKSPSPRQKVLQASWVDTLVRMLPFSEQDVQRVVTWIILAALTLLAFAAAQYAGLTAAAYQQYAALAAKAGFQVQRVEVTGMERVDQLKVYQLVLAEKDRAMPLVDIDKVRADLLQYGWIKDARVARRLPDTLAVEIIERKPAAIWQRGGKYSLIDANGIVLAHVRAGEGGDLPTLNGNEANAHIVALNALLDNASALKSQVSGASWIGNRRWDLQFQTGETLALPEGEVEAAKALLNFARLDGVHRLLGRDLIHFDLRDPNRAYFRKAPNAEAVKVQQADPVKVENKDSIEKNEITSKNNGLTA
;
A
#
# COMPACT_ATOMS: atom_id res chain seq x y z
N MET A 1 -80.59 88.38 -5.74
CA MET A 1 -79.65 88.34 -4.62
C MET A 1 -78.34 87.73 -5.06
N ALA A 2 -77.28 88.39 -4.87
CA ALA A 2 -75.95 88.31 -5.35
C ALA A 2 -75.24 87.00 -4.97
N GLY A 3 -74.55 86.36 -5.93
CA GLY A 3 -73.60 85.26 -5.72
C GLY A 3 -72.28 85.61 -6.35
N VAL A 4 -71.32 85.86 -5.52
CA VAL A 4 -69.95 86.32 -5.84
C VAL A 4 -69.13 85.19 -6.48
N ALA A 5 -68.63 85.45 -7.71
CA ALA A 5 -67.67 84.54 -8.41
C ALA A 5 -66.30 84.75 -7.82
N ARG A 6 -65.70 83.67 -7.30
CA ARG A 6 -64.28 83.61 -6.91
C ARG A 6 -63.39 83.08 -8.06
N LYS A 7 -62.47 83.92 -8.50
CA LYS A 7 -61.44 83.64 -9.47
C LYS A 7 -60.47 82.56 -8.96
N ALA A 8 -60.23 81.50 -9.77
CA ALA A 8 -59.19 80.46 -9.51
C ALA A 8 -57.80 81.02 -9.91
N PRO A 9 -56.70 80.62 -9.18
CA PRO A 9 -55.36 81.06 -9.48
C PRO A 9 -54.75 80.30 -10.62
N ALA A 10 -53.94 80.99 -11.42
CA ALA A 10 -53.24 80.48 -12.61
C ALA A 10 -52.25 79.34 -12.28
N LYS A 11 -52.32 78.25 -13.04
CA LYS A 11 -51.34 77.16 -13.04
C LYS A 11 -50.00 77.67 -13.54
N ARG A 12 -48.96 77.61 -12.70
CA ARG A 12 -47.54 77.73 -13.06
C ARG A 12 -47.15 76.54 -13.91
N LYS A 13 -46.68 76.78 -15.13
CA LYS A 13 -46.05 75.76 -15.97
C LYS A 13 -44.76 75.33 -15.32
N ALA A 14 -44.67 74.00 -14.95
CA ALA A 14 -43.45 73.37 -14.53
C ALA A 14 -42.50 73.25 -15.71
N LYS A 15 -41.28 73.78 -15.55
CA LYS A 15 -40.16 73.62 -16.47
C LYS A 15 -39.79 72.09 -16.51
N SER A 16 -39.82 71.51 -17.71
CA SER A 16 -39.29 70.15 -17.96
C SER A 16 -37.81 70.12 -17.61
N PRO A 17 -37.30 69.06 -16.90
CA PRO A 17 -35.89 68.90 -16.68
C PRO A 17 -35.20 68.46 -18.01
N SER A 18 -34.14 69.19 -18.36
CA SER A 18 -33.27 68.87 -19.49
C SER A 18 -32.71 67.46 -19.32
N PRO A 19 -32.52 66.65 -20.42
CA PRO A 19 -31.90 65.34 -20.33
C PRO A 19 -30.43 65.54 -19.91
N ARG A 20 -30.10 65.05 -18.70
CA ARG A 20 -28.73 64.88 -18.28
C ARG A 20 -28.10 63.90 -19.29
N GLN A 21 -27.26 64.39 -20.14
CA GLN A 21 -26.30 63.56 -20.91
C GLN A 21 -25.51 62.76 -19.87
N LYS A 22 -25.75 61.44 -19.82
CA LYS A 22 -24.84 60.48 -19.17
C LYS A 22 -23.53 60.52 -19.98
N VAL A 23 -22.56 61.22 -19.44
CA VAL A 23 -21.17 61.02 -19.90
C VAL A 23 -20.84 59.58 -19.63
N LEU A 24 -20.87 58.76 -20.68
CA LEU A 24 -20.33 57.40 -20.65
C LEU A 24 -18.86 57.59 -20.36
N GLN A 25 -18.46 57.14 -19.15
CA GLN A 25 -17.05 57.07 -18.82
C GLN A 25 -16.39 56.22 -19.91
N ALA A 26 -15.48 56.82 -20.66
CA ALA A 26 -14.66 56.12 -21.64
C ALA A 26 -13.99 54.97 -20.91
N SER A 27 -14.38 53.77 -21.30
CA SER A 27 -13.80 52.54 -20.74
C SER A 27 -12.32 52.55 -21.05
N TRP A 28 -11.49 52.15 -20.08
CA TRP A 28 -10.06 51.92 -20.27
C TRP A 28 -9.77 51.04 -21.50
N VAL A 29 -10.76 50.21 -21.90
CA VAL A 29 -10.77 49.42 -23.14
C VAL A 29 -10.73 50.28 -24.38
N ASP A 30 -11.48 51.43 -24.45
CA ASP A 30 -11.47 52.31 -25.60
C ASP A 30 -10.13 53.01 -25.78
N THR A 31 -9.43 53.27 -24.67
CA THR A 31 -8.09 53.88 -24.70
C THR A 31 -7.03 52.85 -25.21
N LEU A 32 -7.15 51.58 -24.81
CA LEU A 32 -6.29 50.52 -25.27
C LEU A 32 -6.50 50.18 -26.78
N VAL A 33 -7.75 50.17 -27.23
CA VAL A 33 -8.09 49.91 -28.65
C VAL A 33 -7.57 51.01 -29.56
N ARG A 34 -7.54 52.28 -29.10
CA ARG A 34 -7.01 53.42 -29.89
C ARG A 34 -5.48 53.45 -30.04
N MET A 35 -4.76 52.67 -29.18
CA MET A 35 -3.29 52.58 -29.27
C MET A 35 -2.82 51.47 -30.23
N LEU A 36 -3.71 50.61 -30.73
CA LEU A 36 -3.36 49.51 -31.64
C LEU A 36 -3.61 49.96 -33.11
N PRO A 37 -2.68 49.77 -34.04
CA PRO A 37 -2.78 50.16 -35.43
C PRO A 37 -3.65 49.23 -36.29
N PHE A 38 -4.81 48.83 -35.74
CA PHE A 38 -5.77 47.96 -36.44
C PHE A 38 -6.92 48.78 -37.00
N SER A 39 -7.32 48.44 -38.24
CA SER A 39 -8.52 49.04 -38.84
C SER A 39 -9.78 48.62 -38.07
N GLU A 40 -10.82 49.46 -38.05
CA GLU A 40 -12.10 49.11 -37.37
C GLU A 40 -12.67 47.77 -37.88
N GLN A 41 -12.43 47.44 -39.13
CA GLN A 41 -12.84 46.17 -39.73
C GLN A 41 -12.08 44.94 -39.15
N ASP A 42 -10.80 45.11 -38.82
CA ASP A 42 -10.01 44.04 -38.23
C ASP A 42 -10.37 43.80 -36.77
N VAL A 43 -10.67 44.86 -36.03
CA VAL A 43 -11.22 44.76 -34.65
C VAL A 43 -12.56 44.04 -34.64
N GLN A 44 -13.46 44.37 -35.57
CA GLN A 44 -14.76 43.68 -35.67
C GLN A 44 -14.56 42.17 -36.05
N ARG A 45 -13.65 41.85 -36.94
CA ARG A 45 -13.33 40.46 -37.26
C ARG A 45 -12.77 39.71 -36.07
N VAL A 46 -11.82 40.29 -35.34
CA VAL A 46 -11.26 39.68 -34.12
C VAL A 46 -12.34 39.46 -33.04
N VAL A 47 -13.19 40.46 -32.80
CA VAL A 47 -14.31 40.35 -31.86
C VAL A 47 -15.27 39.23 -32.30
N THR A 48 -15.61 39.16 -33.59
CA THR A 48 -16.47 38.10 -34.13
C THR A 48 -15.86 36.72 -33.92
N TRP A 49 -14.54 36.57 -34.18
CA TRP A 49 -13.85 35.31 -33.92
C TRP A 49 -13.79 34.92 -32.43
N ILE A 50 -13.60 35.92 -31.54
CA ILE A 50 -13.63 35.69 -30.09
C ILE A 50 -15.02 35.22 -29.65
N ILE A 51 -16.09 35.87 -30.15
CA ILE A 51 -17.45 35.48 -29.84
C ILE A 51 -17.76 34.06 -30.35
N LEU A 52 -17.37 33.75 -31.59
CA LEU A 52 -17.53 32.41 -32.16
C LEU A 52 -16.73 31.36 -31.36
N ALA A 53 -15.51 31.69 -30.97
CA ALA A 53 -14.69 30.79 -30.13
C ALA A 53 -15.33 30.59 -28.73
N ALA A 54 -15.86 31.65 -28.12
CA ALA A 54 -16.56 31.56 -26.85
C ALA A 54 -17.85 30.73 -26.95
N LEU A 55 -18.62 30.91 -28.02
CA LEU A 55 -19.82 30.13 -28.27
C LEU A 55 -19.52 28.65 -28.54
N THR A 56 -18.48 28.34 -29.31
CA THR A 56 -18.05 26.99 -29.56
C THR A 56 -17.56 26.30 -28.27
N LEU A 57 -16.80 27.02 -27.44
CA LEU A 57 -16.32 26.52 -26.14
C LEU A 57 -17.47 26.29 -25.17
N LEU A 58 -18.47 27.18 -25.14
CA LEU A 58 -19.69 27.06 -24.34
C LEU A 58 -20.53 25.86 -24.83
N ALA A 59 -20.72 25.70 -26.14
CA ALA A 59 -21.43 24.57 -26.73
C ALA A 59 -20.71 23.26 -26.43
N PHE A 60 -19.38 23.23 -26.51
CA PHE A 60 -18.58 22.07 -26.14
C PHE A 60 -18.71 21.73 -24.65
N ALA A 61 -18.64 22.73 -23.78
CA ALA A 61 -18.85 22.54 -22.35
C ALA A 61 -20.26 22.03 -22.04
N ALA A 62 -21.28 22.58 -22.69
CA ALA A 62 -22.66 22.10 -22.56
C ALA A 62 -22.82 20.66 -23.06
N ALA A 63 -22.19 20.29 -24.18
CA ALA A 63 -22.18 18.93 -24.70
C ALA A 63 -21.51 17.93 -23.75
N GLN A 64 -20.39 18.33 -23.12
CA GLN A 64 -19.73 17.55 -22.07
C GLN A 64 -20.65 17.36 -20.86
N TYR A 65 -21.26 18.44 -20.38
CA TYR A 65 -22.18 18.38 -19.24
C TYR A 65 -23.41 17.52 -19.52
N ALA A 66 -23.92 17.55 -20.75
CA ALA A 66 -25.08 16.74 -21.19
C ALA A 66 -24.68 15.26 -21.47
N GLY A 67 -23.42 14.87 -21.34
CA GLY A 67 -22.96 13.50 -21.59
C GLY A 67 -23.01 13.06 -23.05
N LEU A 68 -23.17 13.99 -23.99
CA LEU A 68 -23.26 13.67 -25.43
C LEU A 68 -22.00 13.02 -25.98
N THR A 69 -20.83 13.39 -25.46
CA THR A 69 -19.56 12.79 -25.82
C THR A 69 -19.46 11.34 -25.36
N ALA A 70 -19.96 11.02 -24.15
CA ALA A 70 -20.00 9.66 -23.63
C ALA A 70 -20.98 8.78 -24.47
N ALA A 71 -22.14 9.32 -24.83
CA ALA A 71 -23.10 8.63 -25.68
C ALA A 71 -22.55 8.37 -27.09
N ALA A 72 -21.88 9.34 -27.69
CA ALA A 72 -21.22 9.18 -28.99
C ALA A 72 -20.10 8.11 -28.93
N TYR A 73 -19.31 8.11 -27.85
CA TYR A 73 -18.26 7.11 -27.62
C TYR A 73 -18.83 5.71 -27.47
N GLN A 74 -19.97 5.54 -26.77
CA GLN A 74 -20.67 4.25 -26.65
C GLN A 74 -21.18 3.75 -28.01
N GLN A 75 -21.73 4.63 -28.86
CA GLN A 75 -22.17 4.28 -30.22
C GLN A 75 -20.98 3.84 -31.08
N TYR A 76 -19.87 4.56 -31.04
CA TYR A 76 -18.64 4.18 -31.70
C TYR A 76 -18.15 2.80 -31.24
N ALA A 77 -18.13 2.56 -29.95
CA ALA A 77 -17.71 1.28 -29.38
C ALA A 77 -18.64 0.13 -29.79
N ALA A 78 -19.96 0.37 -29.88
CA ALA A 78 -20.92 -0.62 -30.36
C ALA A 78 -20.69 -0.98 -31.84
N LEU A 79 -20.35 0.00 -32.67
CA LEU A 79 -19.98 -0.25 -34.08
C LEU A 79 -18.66 -1.03 -34.16
N ALA A 80 -17.67 -0.68 -33.34
CA ALA A 80 -16.40 -1.40 -33.28
C ALA A 80 -16.61 -2.86 -32.86
N ALA A 81 -17.47 -3.14 -31.85
CA ALA A 81 -17.80 -4.50 -31.45
C ALA A 81 -18.43 -5.30 -32.59
N LYS A 82 -19.39 -4.71 -33.34
CA LYS A 82 -19.99 -5.35 -34.52
C LYS A 82 -18.96 -5.60 -35.64
N ALA A 83 -17.91 -4.81 -35.72
CA ALA A 83 -16.82 -4.99 -36.67
C ALA A 83 -15.79 -6.05 -36.22
N GLY A 84 -16.00 -6.72 -35.08
CA GLY A 84 -15.12 -7.77 -34.54
C GLY A 84 -14.07 -7.25 -33.54
N PHE A 85 -14.11 -5.97 -33.16
CA PHE A 85 -13.21 -5.41 -32.13
C PHE A 85 -13.82 -5.56 -30.73
N GLN A 86 -13.98 -6.81 -30.31
CA GLN A 86 -14.53 -7.21 -29.02
C GLN A 86 -13.56 -8.16 -28.34
N VAL A 87 -13.42 -8.10 -27.01
CA VAL A 87 -12.54 -9.00 -26.27
C VAL A 87 -13.12 -10.42 -26.31
N GLN A 88 -12.57 -11.28 -27.15
CA GLN A 88 -12.91 -12.70 -27.22
C GLN A 88 -11.87 -13.58 -26.54
N ARG A 89 -10.61 -13.18 -26.62
CA ARG A 89 -9.46 -13.90 -26.04
C ARG A 89 -8.76 -13.05 -24.98
N VAL A 90 -8.37 -13.73 -23.91
CA VAL A 90 -7.53 -13.18 -22.83
C VAL A 90 -6.28 -14.04 -22.76
N GLU A 91 -5.14 -13.44 -23.02
CA GLU A 91 -3.84 -14.08 -22.88
C GLU A 91 -3.13 -13.52 -21.64
N VAL A 92 -2.88 -14.36 -20.65
CA VAL A 92 -2.15 -13.97 -19.43
C VAL A 92 -0.84 -14.74 -19.39
N THR A 93 0.27 -14.02 -19.23
CA THR A 93 1.62 -14.57 -19.17
C THR A 93 2.36 -14.10 -17.94
N GLY A 94 3.42 -14.83 -17.54
CA GLY A 94 4.30 -14.44 -16.42
C GLY A 94 3.77 -14.83 -15.04
N MET A 95 2.84 -15.80 -14.96
CA MET A 95 2.32 -16.33 -13.69
C MET A 95 3.01 -17.64 -13.32
N GLU A 96 3.65 -17.70 -12.15
CA GLU A 96 4.27 -18.91 -11.58
C GLU A 96 3.64 -19.28 -10.24
N ARG A 97 3.45 -18.32 -9.35
CA ARG A 97 3.00 -18.48 -7.96
C ARG A 97 1.71 -17.76 -7.65
N VAL A 98 1.34 -16.80 -8.45
CA VAL A 98 0.06 -16.09 -8.34
C VAL A 98 -1.11 -17.06 -8.54
N ASP A 99 -2.17 -16.88 -7.78
CA ASP A 99 -3.43 -17.59 -7.96
C ASP A 99 -4.03 -17.23 -9.32
N GLN A 100 -3.80 -18.10 -10.29
CA GLN A 100 -4.24 -17.91 -11.67
C GLN A 100 -5.75 -17.67 -11.77
N LEU A 101 -6.54 -18.37 -10.94
CA LEU A 101 -7.99 -18.24 -10.97
C LEU A 101 -8.44 -16.80 -10.64
N LYS A 102 -7.83 -16.18 -9.65
CA LYS A 102 -8.15 -14.79 -9.27
C LYS A 102 -7.80 -13.80 -10.37
N VAL A 103 -6.63 -13.97 -10.99
CA VAL A 103 -6.20 -13.12 -12.11
C VAL A 103 -7.16 -13.27 -13.30
N TYR A 104 -7.47 -14.52 -13.68
CA TYR A 104 -8.40 -14.77 -14.76
C TYR A 104 -9.79 -14.22 -14.46
N GLN A 105 -10.32 -14.37 -13.25
CA GLN A 105 -11.63 -13.80 -12.87
C GLN A 105 -11.68 -12.29 -13.09
N LEU A 106 -10.61 -11.58 -12.73
CA LEU A 106 -10.52 -10.13 -12.89
C LEU A 106 -10.48 -9.74 -14.37
N VAL A 107 -9.63 -10.40 -15.16
CA VAL A 107 -9.46 -10.05 -16.56
C VAL A 107 -10.64 -10.53 -17.42
N LEU A 108 -11.24 -11.67 -17.10
CA LEU A 108 -12.44 -12.18 -17.77
C LEU A 108 -13.70 -11.32 -17.53
N ALA A 109 -13.69 -10.47 -16.49
CA ALA A 109 -14.75 -9.47 -16.33
C ALA A 109 -14.84 -8.48 -17.50
N GLU A 110 -13.75 -8.30 -18.26
CA GLU A 110 -13.71 -7.49 -19.48
C GLU A 110 -14.05 -8.29 -20.75
N LYS A 111 -14.31 -9.61 -20.65
CA LYS A 111 -14.72 -10.44 -21.79
C LYS A 111 -16.03 -9.93 -22.37
N ASP A 112 -16.19 -10.08 -23.68
CA ASP A 112 -17.36 -9.64 -24.47
C ASP A 112 -17.55 -8.10 -24.48
N ARG A 113 -16.65 -7.33 -23.91
CA ARG A 113 -16.66 -5.87 -23.96
C ARG A 113 -16.03 -5.37 -25.26
N ALA A 114 -16.58 -4.29 -25.80
CA ALA A 114 -15.98 -3.63 -26.97
C ALA A 114 -14.55 -3.17 -26.63
N MET A 115 -13.59 -3.49 -27.48
CA MET A 115 -12.17 -3.21 -27.24
C MET A 115 -11.85 -1.74 -26.89
N PRO A 116 -12.51 -0.73 -27.51
CA PRO A 116 -12.32 0.67 -27.10
C PRO A 116 -12.79 0.97 -25.68
N LEU A 117 -13.79 0.25 -25.15
CA LEU A 117 -14.35 0.47 -23.81
C LEU A 117 -13.58 -0.24 -22.67
N VAL A 118 -12.65 -1.11 -23.00
CA VAL A 118 -11.79 -1.76 -22.00
C VAL A 118 -10.87 -0.71 -21.38
N ASP A 119 -10.97 -0.50 -20.09
CA ASP A 119 -10.10 0.38 -19.34
C ASP A 119 -8.86 -0.40 -18.87
N ILE A 120 -7.80 -0.34 -19.69
CA ILE A 120 -6.54 -1.05 -19.41
C ILE A 120 -5.84 -0.55 -18.14
N ASP A 121 -5.97 0.73 -17.82
CA ASP A 121 -5.37 1.31 -16.62
C ASP A 121 -6.08 0.84 -15.37
N LYS A 122 -7.41 0.74 -15.42
CA LYS A 122 -8.21 0.16 -14.34
C LYS A 122 -7.86 -1.31 -14.13
N VAL A 123 -7.84 -2.13 -15.17
CA VAL A 123 -7.47 -3.55 -15.08
C VAL A 123 -6.07 -3.70 -14.47
N ARG A 124 -5.11 -2.87 -14.89
CA ARG A 124 -3.77 -2.84 -14.31
C ARG A 124 -3.80 -2.48 -12.83
N ALA A 125 -4.53 -1.42 -12.46
CA ALA A 125 -4.64 -0.99 -11.07
C ALA A 125 -5.27 -2.07 -10.17
N ASP A 126 -6.27 -2.77 -10.65
CA ASP A 126 -6.94 -3.86 -9.95
C ASP A 126 -5.99 -5.07 -9.78
N LEU A 127 -5.19 -5.39 -10.81
CA LEU A 127 -4.14 -6.43 -10.72
C LEU A 127 -3.08 -6.09 -9.68
N LEU A 128 -2.63 -4.84 -9.61
CA LEU A 128 -1.59 -4.39 -8.67
C LEU A 128 -2.04 -4.42 -7.20
N GLN A 129 -3.34 -4.59 -6.91
CA GLN A 129 -3.83 -4.81 -5.54
C GLN A 129 -3.44 -6.18 -4.97
N TYR A 130 -3.09 -7.15 -5.83
CA TYR A 130 -2.62 -8.45 -5.38
C TYR A 130 -1.15 -8.36 -4.96
N GLY A 131 -0.86 -8.69 -3.71
CA GLY A 131 0.48 -8.60 -3.13
C GLY A 131 1.57 -9.31 -3.95
N TRP A 132 1.24 -10.42 -4.60
CA TRP A 132 2.17 -11.17 -5.44
C TRP A 132 2.55 -10.46 -6.75
N ILE A 133 1.75 -9.52 -7.22
CA ILE A 133 2.01 -8.83 -8.47
C ILE A 133 2.88 -7.60 -8.22
N LYS A 134 4.08 -7.60 -8.79
CA LYS A 134 5.01 -6.46 -8.73
C LYS A 134 4.66 -5.41 -9.77
N ASP A 135 4.36 -5.86 -10.98
CA ASP A 135 3.93 -5.02 -12.10
C ASP A 135 3.03 -5.83 -13.03
N ALA A 136 2.17 -5.14 -13.77
CA ALA A 136 1.30 -5.73 -14.76
C ALA A 136 1.25 -4.82 -15.99
N ARG A 137 1.42 -5.40 -17.16
CA ARG A 137 1.23 -4.72 -18.44
C ARG A 137 -0.03 -5.25 -19.09
N VAL A 138 -0.97 -4.35 -19.36
CA VAL A 138 -2.22 -4.68 -20.02
C VAL A 138 -2.23 -4.00 -21.38
N ALA A 139 -2.40 -4.76 -22.44
CA ALA A 139 -2.37 -4.26 -23.81
C ALA A 139 -3.52 -4.81 -24.64
N ARG A 140 -4.10 -3.97 -25.50
CA ARG A 140 -5.06 -4.39 -26.49
C ARG A 140 -4.32 -4.92 -27.70
N ARG A 141 -4.45 -6.19 -27.99
CA ARG A 141 -3.92 -6.80 -29.21
C ARG A 141 -5.09 -7.02 -30.18
N LEU A 142 -5.22 -6.07 -31.10
CA LEU A 142 -6.32 -6.10 -32.07
C LEU A 142 -6.24 -7.35 -32.97
N PRO A 143 -7.40 -7.89 -33.41
CA PRO A 143 -8.74 -7.30 -33.26
C PRO A 143 -9.45 -7.65 -31.94
N ASP A 144 -9.15 -8.79 -31.29
CA ASP A 144 -10.03 -9.45 -30.31
C ASP A 144 -9.33 -9.90 -29.01
N THR A 145 -8.05 -9.61 -28.84
CA THR A 145 -7.25 -10.17 -27.74
C THR A 145 -6.83 -9.11 -26.73
N LEU A 146 -7.06 -9.38 -25.45
CA LEU A 146 -6.52 -8.63 -24.32
C LEU A 146 -5.30 -9.39 -23.81
N ALA A 147 -4.12 -8.81 -23.98
CA ALA A 147 -2.86 -9.37 -23.50
C ALA A 147 -2.49 -8.77 -22.15
N VAL A 148 -2.21 -9.63 -21.19
CA VAL A 148 -1.79 -9.28 -19.82
C VAL A 148 -0.48 -9.98 -19.52
N GLU A 149 0.57 -9.20 -19.28
CA GLU A 149 1.87 -9.68 -18.83
C GLU A 149 2.04 -9.33 -17.35
N ILE A 150 2.27 -10.35 -16.51
CA ILE A 150 2.42 -10.20 -15.07
C ILE A 150 3.88 -10.39 -14.69
N ILE A 151 4.37 -9.50 -13.85
CA ILE A 151 5.67 -9.62 -13.20
C ILE A 151 5.42 -9.90 -11.73
N GLU A 152 5.80 -11.08 -11.27
CA GLU A 152 5.60 -11.49 -9.88
C GLU A 152 6.68 -10.94 -8.94
N ARG A 153 6.30 -10.73 -7.67
CA ARG A 153 7.24 -10.46 -6.59
C ARG A 153 7.89 -11.76 -6.12
N LYS A 154 9.15 -11.65 -5.73
CA LYS A 154 9.86 -12.77 -5.13
C LYS A 154 9.80 -12.66 -3.61
N PRO A 155 9.43 -13.72 -2.88
CA PRO A 155 9.47 -13.72 -1.44
C PRO A 155 10.93 -13.61 -0.96
N ALA A 156 11.16 -12.76 0.05
CA ALA A 156 12.47 -12.47 0.60
C ALA A 156 12.59 -12.85 2.08
N ALA A 157 11.47 -12.83 2.82
CA ALA A 157 11.43 -13.16 4.24
C ALA A 157 10.04 -13.60 4.67
N ILE A 158 9.97 -14.20 5.86
CA ILE A 158 8.75 -14.53 6.58
C ILE A 158 8.57 -13.47 7.68
N TRP A 159 7.52 -12.69 7.63
CA TRP A 159 7.21 -11.73 8.67
C TRP A 159 6.28 -12.32 9.71
N GLN A 160 6.72 -12.34 10.97
CA GLN A 160 5.93 -12.78 12.11
C GLN A 160 5.45 -11.59 12.93
N ARG A 161 4.12 -11.48 13.07
CA ARG A 161 3.46 -10.47 13.88
C ARG A 161 2.31 -11.06 14.66
N GLY A 162 2.35 -10.99 15.98
CA GLY A 162 1.26 -11.47 16.85
C GLY A 162 0.87 -12.93 16.59
N GLY A 163 1.83 -13.81 16.34
CA GLY A 163 1.61 -15.22 16.05
C GLY A 163 1.11 -15.53 14.64
N LYS A 164 0.96 -14.52 13.77
CA LYS A 164 0.64 -14.69 12.34
C LYS A 164 1.91 -14.58 11.51
N TYR A 165 1.99 -15.42 10.48
CA TYR A 165 3.12 -15.46 9.55
C TYR A 165 2.67 -15.01 8.17
N SER A 166 3.50 -14.21 7.50
CA SER A 166 3.23 -13.70 6.16
C SER A 166 4.52 -13.72 5.35
N LEU A 167 4.46 -14.13 4.09
CA LEU A 167 5.54 -13.93 3.15
C LEU A 167 5.59 -12.46 2.76
N ILE A 168 6.79 -11.90 2.73
CA ILE A 168 7.05 -10.52 2.29
C ILE A 168 8.16 -10.49 1.25
N ASP A 169 8.11 -9.50 0.38
CA ASP A 169 9.18 -9.23 -0.58
C ASP A 169 10.33 -8.40 0.04
N ALA A 170 11.36 -8.13 -0.74
CA ALA A 170 12.51 -7.32 -0.32
C ALA A 170 12.17 -5.88 0.06
N ASN A 171 10.99 -5.38 -0.28
CA ASN A 171 10.48 -4.06 0.08
C ASN A 171 9.49 -4.11 1.25
N GLY A 172 9.24 -5.29 1.84
CA GLY A 172 8.33 -5.47 2.96
C GLY A 172 6.85 -5.56 2.60
N ILE A 173 6.54 -5.71 1.31
CA ILE A 173 5.16 -5.87 0.85
C ILE A 173 4.69 -7.30 1.13
N VAL A 174 3.53 -7.43 1.76
CA VAL A 174 2.92 -8.73 2.08
C VAL A 174 2.42 -9.40 0.80
N LEU A 175 2.89 -10.62 0.56
CA LEU A 175 2.52 -11.43 -0.59
C LEU A 175 1.33 -12.36 -0.27
N ALA A 176 1.47 -13.11 0.82
CA ALA A 176 0.46 -14.05 1.28
C ALA A 176 0.61 -14.32 2.79
N HIS A 177 -0.48 -14.76 3.42
CA HIS A 177 -0.41 -15.34 4.76
C HIS A 177 -0.05 -16.82 4.63
N VAL A 178 0.83 -17.28 5.51
CA VAL A 178 1.32 -18.67 5.56
C VAL A 178 1.19 -19.25 6.96
N ARG A 179 1.26 -20.55 7.08
CA ARG A 179 1.34 -21.23 8.39
C ARG A 179 2.76 -21.23 8.91
N ALA A 180 2.92 -21.46 10.20
CA ALA A 180 4.23 -21.67 10.80
C ALA A 180 4.95 -22.82 10.09
N GLY A 181 6.19 -22.58 9.64
CA GLY A 181 7.00 -23.57 8.92
C GLY A 181 6.77 -23.62 7.40
N GLU A 182 5.79 -22.90 6.86
CA GLU A 182 5.53 -22.82 5.41
C GLU A 182 6.34 -21.68 4.77
N GLY A 183 7.55 -21.62 4.78
CA GLY A 183 8.30 -20.52 4.13
C GLY A 183 9.66 -20.97 3.58
N GLY A 184 9.96 -22.27 3.79
CA GLY A 184 11.26 -22.82 3.41
C GLY A 184 12.39 -22.16 4.21
N ASP A 185 13.52 -21.94 3.55
CA ASP A 185 14.76 -21.42 4.16
C ASP A 185 14.80 -19.88 4.24
N LEU A 186 13.64 -19.21 4.10
CA LEU A 186 13.60 -17.76 4.17
C LEU A 186 13.83 -17.25 5.60
N PRO A 187 14.58 -16.16 5.78
CA PRO A 187 14.81 -15.57 7.10
C PRO A 187 13.48 -15.10 7.71
N THR A 188 13.35 -15.26 9.04
CA THR A 188 12.17 -14.83 9.78
C THR A 188 12.39 -13.45 10.39
N LEU A 189 11.49 -12.52 10.09
CA LEU A 189 11.47 -11.17 10.68
C LEU A 189 10.40 -11.09 11.76
N ASN A 190 10.80 -10.77 12.99
CA ASN A 190 9.92 -10.61 14.13
C ASN A 190 9.72 -9.13 14.49
N GLY A 191 8.50 -8.76 14.82
CA GLY A 191 8.15 -7.41 15.28
C GLY A 191 7.00 -6.78 14.51
N ASN A 192 6.32 -5.83 15.16
CA ASN A 192 5.09 -5.25 14.59
C ASN A 192 5.31 -4.53 13.25
N GLU A 193 6.43 -3.85 13.09
CA GLU A 193 6.76 -3.04 11.91
C GLU A 193 8.06 -3.51 11.23
N ALA A 194 8.51 -4.74 11.54
CA ALA A 194 9.75 -5.29 11.00
C ALA A 194 9.76 -5.32 9.46
N ASN A 195 8.60 -5.55 8.84
CA ASN A 195 8.47 -5.53 7.38
C ASN A 195 8.76 -4.14 6.78
N ALA A 196 8.36 -3.04 7.44
CA ALA A 196 8.64 -1.68 6.96
C ALA A 196 10.13 -1.34 6.97
N HIS A 197 10.91 -2.01 7.81
CA HIS A 197 12.35 -1.79 7.99
C HIS A 197 13.24 -2.81 7.28
N ILE A 198 12.66 -3.71 6.46
CA ILE A 198 13.43 -4.77 5.77
C ILE A 198 14.47 -4.21 4.79
N VAL A 199 14.18 -3.07 4.16
CA VAL A 199 15.12 -2.42 3.23
C VAL A 199 16.36 -1.96 3.98
N ALA A 200 16.19 -1.33 5.15
CA ALA A 200 17.29 -0.91 6.02
C ALA A 200 18.07 -2.13 6.57
N LEU A 201 17.36 -3.21 6.94
CA LEU A 201 17.99 -4.46 7.35
C LEU A 201 18.84 -5.07 6.23
N ASN A 202 18.33 -5.14 5.01
CA ASN A 202 19.08 -5.64 3.87
C ASN A 202 20.34 -4.81 3.61
N ALA A 203 20.23 -3.48 3.63
CA ALA A 203 21.37 -2.57 3.48
C ALA A 203 22.40 -2.77 4.61
N LEU A 204 21.93 -2.99 5.85
CA LEU A 204 22.78 -3.29 6.98
C LEU A 204 23.56 -4.60 6.77
N LEU A 205 22.88 -5.68 6.35
CA LEU A 205 23.49 -6.98 6.10
C LEU A 205 24.43 -6.98 4.89
N ASP A 206 24.20 -6.14 3.91
CA ASP A 206 25.07 -5.99 2.73
C ASP A 206 26.44 -5.42 3.10
N ASN A 207 26.56 -4.64 4.18
CA ASN A 207 27.84 -4.18 4.71
C ASN A 207 28.68 -5.33 5.32
N ALA A 208 28.05 -6.44 5.70
CA ALA A 208 28.71 -7.61 6.27
C ALA A 208 28.25 -8.88 5.53
N SER A 209 28.52 -8.93 4.25
CA SER A 209 28.04 -9.98 3.34
C SER A 209 28.42 -11.41 3.78
N ALA A 210 29.55 -11.58 4.46
CA ALA A 210 29.98 -12.87 5.02
C ALA A 210 29.01 -13.41 6.10
N LEU A 211 28.36 -12.52 6.85
CA LEU A 211 27.37 -12.90 7.86
C LEU A 211 25.96 -13.03 7.28
N LYS A 212 25.65 -12.34 6.19
CA LYS A 212 24.31 -12.31 5.60
C LYS A 212 23.77 -13.70 5.32
N SER A 213 24.59 -14.59 4.79
CA SER A 213 24.21 -16.00 4.50
C SER A 213 24.02 -16.85 5.74
N GLN A 214 24.50 -16.41 6.90
CA GLN A 214 24.39 -17.12 8.17
C GLN A 214 23.21 -16.64 9.02
N VAL A 215 22.56 -15.53 8.64
CA VAL A 215 21.41 -15.00 9.36
C VAL A 215 20.16 -15.82 9.02
N SER A 216 19.55 -16.43 10.03
CA SER A 216 18.28 -17.16 9.93
C SER A 216 17.08 -16.28 10.24
N GLY A 217 17.28 -15.13 10.92
CA GLY A 217 16.20 -14.22 11.25
C GLY A 217 16.68 -12.92 11.86
N ALA A 218 15.75 -11.98 12.02
CA ALA A 218 15.99 -10.71 12.69
C ALA A 218 14.74 -10.26 13.46
N SER A 219 14.94 -9.63 14.60
CA SER A 219 13.87 -9.10 15.44
C SER A 219 13.98 -7.59 15.55
N TRP A 220 12.93 -6.87 15.19
CA TRP A 220 12.84 -5.41 15.34
C TRP A 220 12.36 -5.09 16.75
N ILE A 221 13.27 -4.67 17.63
CA ILE A 221 13.05 -4.51 19.06
C ILE A 221 12.79 -3.06 19.42
N GLY A 222 11.66 -2.82 20.12
CA GLY A 222 11.30 -1.51 20.64
C GLY A 222 11.17 -0.42 19.58
N ASN A 223 10.95 -0.80 18.33
CA ASN A 223 10.85 0.08 17.16
C ASN A 223 12.11 0.94 16.90
N ARG A 224 13.29 0.43 17.21
CA ARG A 224 14.55 1.22 17.16
C ARG A 224 15.83 0.46 16.87
N ARG A 225 15.89 -0.87 17.04
CA ARG A 225 17.09 -1.66 16.79
C ARG A 225 16.78 -3.05 16.27
N TRP A 226 17.78 -3.66 15.65
CA TRP A 226 17.75 -5.03 15.20
C TRP A 226 18.51 -5.96 16.15
N ASP A 227 17.91 -7.08 16.48
CA ASP A 227 18.58 -8.23 17.05
C ASP A 227 18.59 -9.31 15.96
N LEU A 228 19.78 -9.77 15.55
CA LEU A 228 19.94 -10.81 14.51
C LEU A 228 19.98 -12.17 15.14
N GLN A 229 19.46 -13.19 14.44
CA GLN A 229 19.55 -14.59 14.79
C GLN A 229 20.33 -15.32 13.71
N PHE A 230 21.32 -16.13 14.12
CA PHE A 230 22.13 -16.93 13.20
C PHE A 230 21.59 -18.35 13.07
N GLN A 231 21.97 -19.04 11.99
CA GLN A 231 21.58 -20.42 11.73
C GLN A 231 22.11 -21.41 12.79
N THR A 232 23.21 -21.08 13.42
CA THR A 232 23.84 -21.83 14.52
C THR A 232 23.14 -21.61 15.87
N GLY A 233 22.13 -20.70 15.92
CA GLY A 233 21.26 -20.50 17.08
C GLY A 233 21.61 -19.28 17.94
N GLU A 234 22.75 -18.64 17.72
CA GLU A 234 23.14 -17.45 18.48
C GLU A 234 22.33 -16.22 18.08
N THR A 235 22.25 -15.28 19.02
CA THR A 235 21.61 -13.99 18.80
C THR A 235 22.64 -12.87 18.95
N LEU A 236 22.52 -11.81 18.12
CA LEU A 236 23.37 -10.62 18.15
C LEU A 236 22.49 -9.39 18.31
N ALA A 237 22.56 -8.73 19.47
CA ALA A 237 21.89 -7.46 19.71
C ALA A 237 22.75 -6.30 19.18
N LEU A 238 22.20 -5.53 18.24
CA LEU A 238 22.86 -4.36 17.64
C LEU A 238 22.48 -3.06 18.38
N PRO A 239 23.34 -2.03 18.32
CA PRO A 239 23.00 -0.71 18.82
C PRO A 239 21.85 -0.07 17.99
N GLU A 240 21.29 1.00 18.54
CA GLU A 240 20.31 1.84 17.84
C GLU A 240 21.02 2.71 16.81
N GLY A 241 20.33 3.04 15.71
CA GLY A 241 20.84 3.84 14.62
C GLY A 241 21.54 3.00 13.54
N GLU A 242 21.31 3.38 12.28
CA GLU A 242 21.80 2.60 11.11
C GLU A 242 23.33 2.60 11.02
N VAL A 243 23.95 3.74 11.30
CA VAL A 243 25.42 3.90 11.20
C VAL A 243 26.13 3.11 12.29
N GLU A 244 25.65 3.20 13.53
CA GLU A 244 26.19 2.50 14.69
C GLU A 244 26.01 0.99 14.55
N ALA A 245 24.81 0.56 14.12
CA ALA A 245 24.53 -0.83 13.85
C ALA A 245 25.43 -1.41 12.73
N ALA A 246 25.67 -0.65 11.65
CA ALA A 246 26.55 -1.06 10.57
C ALA A 246 28.00 -1.21 11.04
N LYS A 247 28.52 -0.26 11.85
CA LYS A 247 29.85 -0.34 12.44
C LYS A 247 29.98 -1.56 13.36
N ALA A 248 29.00 -1.77 14.25
CA ALA A 248 28.99 -2.88 15.18
C ALA A 248 28.96 -4.23 14.45
N LEU A 249 28.10 -4.36 13.43
CA LEU A 249 28.00 -5.57 12.61
C LEU A 249 29.30 -5.87 11.85
N LEU A 250 29.92 -4.84 11.25
CA LEU A 250 31.20 -4.98 10.55
C LEU A 250 32.33 -5.39 11.50
N ASN A 251 32.37 -4.82 12.70
CA ASN A 251 33.34 -5.19 13.73
C ASN A 251 33.12 -6.65 14.18
N PHE A 252 31.86 -7.05 14.39
CA PHE A 252 31.54 -8.43 14.71
C PHE A 252 31.97 -9.39 13.60
N ALA A 253 31.71 -9.07 12.33
CA ALA A 253 32.12 -9.85 11.19
C ALA A 253 33.65 -10.08 11.15
N ARG A 254 34.44 -9.05 11.47
CA ARG A 254 35.91 -9.14 11.56
C ARG A 254 36.35 -10.05 12.72
N LEU A 255 35.71 -9.89 13.88
CA LEU A 255 36.01 -10.71 15.06
C LEU A 255 35.65 -12.18 14.81
N ASP A 256 34.49 -12.44 14.21
CA ASP A 256 34.09 -13.78 13.86
C ASP A 256 35.02 -14.43 12.83
N GLY A 257 35.45 -13.68 11.81
CA GLY A 257 36.42 -14.14 10.81
C GLY A 257 37.76 -14.59 11.41
N VAL A 258 38.20 -13.92 12.50
CA VAL A 258 39.47 -14.28 13.18
C VAL A 258 39.26 -15.36 14.23
N HIS A 259 38.20 -15.24 15.03
CA HIS A 259 38.03 -16.07 16.22
C HIS A 259 36.98 -17.17 16.07
N ARG A 260 36.23 -17.19 14.98
CA ARG A 260 35.12 -18.14 14.72
C ARG A 260 34.18 -18.20 15.92
N LEU A 261 33.55 -17.07 16.22
CA LEU A 261 32.69 -16.90 17.39
C LEU A 261 31.35 -17.65 17.23
N LEU A 262 30.86 -17.71 16.00
CA LEU A 262 29.63 -18.45 15.67
C LEU A 262 29.89 -19.96 15.66
N GLY A 263 28.94 -20.75 16.13
CA GLY A 263 29.05 -22.21 16.25
C GLY A 263 29.85 -22.71 17.47
N ARG A 264 30.14 -21.83 18.44
CA ARG A 264 30.76 -22.18 19.73
C ARG A 264 29.71 -22.22 20.84
N ASP A 265 30.17 -22.45 22.07
CA ASP A 265 29.33 -22.48 23.28
C ASP A 265 28.77 -21.09 23.69
N LEU A 266 28.69 -20.14 22.76
CA LEU A 266 28.14 -18.82 22.96
C LEU A 266 26.71 -18.79 22.41
N ILE A 267 25.78 -18.18 23.14
CA ILE A 267 24.37 -18.09 22.75
C ILE A 267 23.89 -16.68 22.46
N HIS A 268 24.63 -15.70 22.99
CA HIS A 268 24.19 -14.29 22.84
C HIS A 268 25.39 -13.35 22.82
N PHE A 269 25.35 -12.43 21.87
CA PHE A 269 26.29 -11.33 21.70
C PHE A 269 25.53 -10.03 21.85
N ASP A 270 25.98 -9.14 22.74
CA ASP A 270 25.40 -7.83 22.96
C ASP A 270 26.41 -6.74 22.58
N LEU A 271 26.12 -6.03 21.50
CA LEU A 271 26.92 -4.92 20.97
C LEU A 271 26.22 -3.58 21.08
N ARG A 272 25.22 -3.46 21.95
CA ARG A 272 24.47 -2.20 22.15
C ARG A 272 25.34 -1.07 22.72
N ASP A 273 26.37 -1.42 23.49
CA ASP A 273 27.39 -0.46 23.94
C ASP A 273 28.49 -0.36 22.87
N PRO A 274 28.74 0.81 22.28
CA PRO A 274 29.76 0.95 21.24
C PRO A 274 31.18 0.66 21.71
N ASN A 275 31.44 0.70 23.03
CA ASN A 275 32.75 0.52 23.61
C ASN A 275 32.97 -0.89 24.19
N ARG A 276 31.93 -1.68 24.35
CA ARG A 276 31.98 -2.99 25.02
C ARG A 276 31.14 -4.02 24.31
N ALA A 277 31.69 -5.22 24.16
CA ALA A 277 30.97 -6.40 23.68
C ALA A 277 30.77 -7.36 24.85
N TYR A 278 29.52 -7.79 25.06
CA TYR A 278 29.19 -8.77 26.09
C TYR A 278 28.82 -10.10 25.42
N PHE A 279 29.33 -11.19 26.01
CA PHE A 279 29.08 -12.54 25.49
C PHE A 279 28.47 -13.40 26.58
N ARG A 280 27.46 -14.17 26.24
CA ARG A 280 26.85 -15.16 27.15
C ARG A 280 27.14 -16.57 26.63
N LYS A 281 27.66 -17.42 27.52
CA LYS A 281 27.85 -18.85 27.25
C LYS A 281 26.54 -19.62 27.42
N ALA A 282 26.41 -20.73 26.70
CA ALA A 282 25.37 -21.71 26.96
C ALA A 282 25.50 -22.26 28.41
N PRO A 283 24.40 -22.41 29.16
CA PRO A 283 24.46 -23.11 30.44
C PRO A 283 24.94 -24.52 30.16
N ASN A 284 25.98 -24.95 30.89
CA ASN A 284 26.56 -26.29 30.74
C ASN A 284 25.43 -27.35 30.83
N ALA A 285 25.33 -28.22 29.85
CA ALA A 285 24.32 -29.27 29.82
C ALA A 285 24.41 -30.24 31.05
N GLU A 286 25.52 -30.26 31.74
CA GLU A 286 25.70 -30.98 33.00
C GLU A 286 24.95 -30.35 34.19
N ALA A 287 24.82 -28.99 34.21
CA ALA A 287 24.09 -28.30 35.26
C ALA A 287 22.58 -28.54 35.16
N VAL A 288 22.04 -28.80 33.97
CA VAL A 288 20.61 -29.06 33.75
C VAL A 288 20.22 -30.50 34.14
N LYS A 289 21.15 -31.47 34.07
CA LYS A 289 20.92 -32.85 34.49
C LYS A 289 20.79 -33.01 36.00
N VAL A 290 21.39 -32.11 36.80
CA VAL A 290 21.31 -32.18 38.26
C VAL A 290 19.95 -31.66 38.78
N GLN A 291 19.22 -30.86 38.05
CA GLN A 291 17.89 -30.37 38.45
C GLN A 291 16.72 -31.29 38.02
N GLN A 292 16.98 -32.34 37.20
CA GLN A 292 15.96 -33.31 36.80
C GLN A 292 16.01 -34.65 37.51
N ALA A 293 16.92 -34.83 38.48
CA ALA A 293 17.07 -36.06 39.23
C ALA A 293 16.71 -35.90 40.72
N ASP A 294 15.44 -35.68 40.98
CA ASP A 294 14.80 -36.16 42.22
C ASP A 294 13.32 -36.40 41.96
N PRO A 295 12.86 -37.64 41.68
CA PRO A 295 11.46 -37.94 41.78
C PRO A 295 11.12 -37.95 43.27
N VAL A 296 10.42 -36.97 43.74
CA VAL A 296 9.73 -36.98 45.05
C VAL A 296 8.96 -38.30 45.17
N LYS A 297 9.43 -39.19 46.04
CA LYS A 297 8.77 -40.42 46.41
C LYS A 297 7.48 -40.01 47.15
N VAL A 298 6.40 -39.96 46.40
CA VAL A 298 5.05 -39.82 46.99
C VAL A 298 4.75 -41.15 47.66
N GLU A 299 4.92 -41.19 48.95
CA GLU A 299 4.50 -42.28 49.80
C GLU A 299 2.98 -42.30 49.81
N ASN A 300 2.44 -43.33 49.17
CA ASN A 300 1.01 -43.48 48.95
C ASN A 300 0.34 -43.91 50.26
N LYS A 301 -0.36 -43.00 50.93
CA LYS A 301 -1.04 -43.18 52.20
C LYS A 301 -2.41 -43.88 52.08
N ASP A 302 -2.69 -44.54 50.97
CA ASP A 302 -3.98 -45.16 50.67
C ASP A 302 -4.10 -46.65 51.03
N SER A 303 -3.13 -47.21 51.83
CA SER A 303 -3.18 -48.61 52.20
C SER A 303 -3.68 -48.89 53.63
N ILE A 304 -4.15 -47.87 54.40
CA ILE A 304 -4.62 -48.08 55.79
C ILE A 304 -6.15 -48.10 55.91
N GLU A 305 -6.89 -47.64 54.91
CA GLU A 305 -8.36 -47.50 55.03
C GLU A 305 -9.16 -48.67 54.43
N LYS A 306 -8.52 -49.73 53.91
CA LYS A 306 -9.20 -50.91 53.36
C LYS A 306 -9.35 -52.11 54.30
N ASN A 307 -8.77 -52.07 55.52
CA ASN A 307 -8.87 -53.18 56.46
C ASN A 307 -9.92 -52.99 57.59
N GLU A 308 -10.62 -51.83 57.68
CA GLU A 308 -11.63 -51.62 58.69
C GLU A 308 -13.08 -51.82 58.20
N ILE A 309 -13.33 -51.99 56.93
CA ILE A 309 -14.71 -52.16 56.41
C ILE A 309 -15.10 -53.65 56.25
N THR A 310 -14.17 -54.62 56.36
CA THR A 310 -14.46 -56.05 56.16
C THR A 310 -14.81 -56.76 57.46
N SER A 311 -14.69 -56.10 58.65
CA SER A 311 -14.98 -56.71 59.99
C SER A 311 -16.34 -56.38 60.50
N LYS A 312 -17.23 -55.64 59.87
CA LYS A 312 -18.55 -55.22 60.43
C LYS A 312 -19.78 -55.74 59.68
N ASN A 313 -19.62 -56.63 58.70
CA ASN A 313 -20.76 -57.17 57.93
C ASN A 313 -20.97 -58.70 58.04
N ASN A 314 -20.43 -59.36 59.10
CA ASN A 314 -20.75 -60.79 59.39
C ASN A 314 -21.40 -60.91 60.75
N GLY A 315 -22.56 -60.38 60.92
CA GLY A 315 -23.30 -60.56 62.16
C GLY A 315 -24.69 -59.99 62.09
N LEU A 316 -25.55 -60.58 61.29
CA LEU A 316 -27.04 -60.54 61.48
C LEU A 316 -27.68 -61.27 60.25
N THR A 317 -27.85 -62.61 60.42
CA THR A 317 -29.04 -63.36 60.00
C THR A 317 -28.96 -64.72 60.62
N ALA A 318 -29.78 -64.86 61.62
CA ALA A 318 -30.49 -66.09 61.99
C ALA A 318 -31.90 -65.74 62.22
#